data_5c0f1b9cd29e95fe02c1138a29e497e8
#
_entry.id   5c0f1b9cd29e95fe02c1138a29e497e8
#
_cell.length_a   1.000
_cell.length_b   1.000
_cell.length_c   1.000
_cell.angle_alpha   90.00
_cell.angle_beta   90.00
_cell.angle_gamma   90.00
#
_symmetry.space_group_name_H-M   'P 1'
#
loop_
_entity.id
_entity.type
_entity.pdbx_description
1 polymer ?
#
loop_
_entity_poly.entity_id
_entity_poly.type
_entity_poly.pdbx_seq_one_letter_code
_entity_poly.pdbx_strand_id
1 'polypeptide(L)'
;MQLHGGFTFDDAAAWMPYLHALGVTHLFCSPILQASPGSTHGYDVVDHSRISEECGGEEAFQRLSQAAHEQGIGVVVDVVPNHMAVPTPIWHNHALWDVLRRGPESAYAEWFDLDMTDSQAILMPVLGNRIGRELEHISFTTDVINGEEQPVVAYYDQVFPVRPGTEDLPLDELLERQWYRLAYWRIGSEELNYRRFFDVDTLAAIRVEDPAIFEATHRTLIKLHAEGLIDGFRIDHIDGLANPRQYLADLQRATGGCWVVAEKILEYDEVLPADFECAGTTGYDSLLRVAGLFHVPGSVPRLTDLWERMSGSGEGFASTVLNAKRTVVKESLFTELNRLVNIAMAICDGDIRLRDHTRRQLNHAIRELLYQFSRYRAYVEPGRATPESEREIIVEAATKAREYLTIDELDALDLVVALALGETGEADMGGAVTLPAPSKILNQLPGRAHNPSDLRAEFMVRFAQTCGPVMAKSKEDT
;
A
#
# COMPACT_ATOMS: atom_id res chain seq x y z
N MET A 1 -14.01 18.24 -1.50
CA MET A 1 -14.02 18.78 -0.11
C MET A 1 -13.30 17.83 0.81
N GLN A 2 -12.46 18.35 1.70
CA GLN A 2 -11.84 17.56 2.77
C GLN A 2 -12.75 17.65 4.00
N LEU A 3 -13.24 16.50 4.46
CA LEU A 3 -14.22 16.36 5.52
C LEU A 3 -13.54 15.83 6.79
N HIS A 4 -13.84 16.41 7.93
CA HIS A 4 -13.28 16.05 9.24
C HIS A 4 -14.13 16.67 10.37
N GLY A 5 -13.84 16.38 11.64
CA GLY A 5 -14.59 16.90 12.78
C GLY A 5 -14.71 18.43 12.89
N GLY A 6 -13.83 19.19 12.23
CA GLY A 6 -13.88 20.66 12.15
C GLY A 6 -14.60 21.19 10.88
N PHE A 7 -14.93 20.33 9.93
CA PHE A 7 -15.73 20.62 8.72
C PHE A 7 -16.53 19.38 8.35
N THR A 8 -17.71 19.28 8.90
CA THR A 8 -18.58 18.10 8.90
C THR A 8 -19.39 17.96 7.61
N PHE A 9 -20.16 16.86 7.49
CA PHE A 9 -21.13 16.68 6.40
C PHE A 9 -22.19 17.78 6.37
N ASP A 10 -22.68 18.23 7.55
CA ASP A 10 -23.66 19.31 7.61
C ASP A 10 -23.05 20.66 7.22
N ASP A 11 -21.80 20.93 7.58
CA ASP A 11 -21.08 22.12 7.12
C ASP A 11 -20.94 22.10 5.59
N ALA A 12 -20.57 20.96 5.00
CA ALA A 12 -20.46 20.79 3.56
C ALA A 12 -21.82 20.98 2.86
N ALA A 13 -22.92 20.44 3.42
CA ALA A 13 -24.26 20.59 2.87
C ALA A 13 -24.66 22.08 2.76
N ALA A 14 -24.27 22.91 3.70
CA ALA A 14 -24.55 24.35 3.65
C ALA A 14 -23.89 25.09 2.48
N TRP A 15 -22.83 24.50 1.87
CA TRP A 15 -22.14 25.08 0.72
C TRP A 15 -22.75 24.70 -0.64
N MET A 16 -23.72 23.79 -0.70
CA MET A 16 -24.26 23.29 -1.99
C MET A 16 -24.84 24.40 -2.86
N PRO A 17 -25.61 25.39 -2.35
CA PRO A 17 -26.09 26.49 -3.17
C PRO A 17 -24.97 27.35 -3.81
N TYR A 18 -23.87 27.54 -3.07
CA TYR A 18 -22.70 28.25 -3.60
C TYR A 18 -21.98 27.47 -4.70
N LEU A 19 -21.78 26.16 -4.50
CA LEU A 19 -21.15 25.28 -5.49
C LEU A 19 -21.99 25.20 -6.77
N HIS A 20 -23.32 25.12 -6.63
CA HIS A 20 -24.23 25.18 -7.77
C HIS A 20 -24.08 26.51 -8.54
N ALA A 21 -24.08 27.65 -7.85
CA ALA A 21 -23.90 28.96 -8.46
C ALA A 21 -22.51 29.10 -9.14
N LEU A 22 -21.48 28.39 -8.65
CA LEU A 22 -20.15 28.31 -9.26
C LEU A 22 -20.12 27.42 -10.51
N GLY A 23 -21.15 26.61 -10.77
CA GLY A 23 -21.26 25.68 -11.89
C GLY A 23 -20.59 24.32 -11.64
N VAL A 24 -20.40 23.95 -10.37
CA VAL A 24 -19.89 22.62 -9.98
C VAL A 24 -20.95 21.56 -10.29
N THR A 25 -20.55 20.48 -10.96
CA THR A 25 -21.44 19.35 -11.31
C THR A 25 -21.32 18.15 -10.40
N HIS A 26 -20.16 17.98 -9.74
CA HIS A 26 -19.92 16.87 -8.82
C HIS A 26 -19.11 17.35 -7.62
N LEU A 27 -19.51 16.89 -6.44
CA LEU A 27 -18.78 17.07 -5.20
C LEU A 27 -17.87 15.86 -5.01
N PHE A 28 -16.54 16.07 -4.96
CA PHE A 28 -15.61 15.05 -4.51
C PHE A 28 -15.38 15.19 -3.00
N CYS A 29 -15.70 14.12 -2.25
CA CYS A 29 -15.51 14.01 -0.82
C CYS A 29 -14.26 13.19 -0.50
N SER A 30 -13.41 13.68 0.43
CA SER A 30 -12.41 12.84 1.08
C SER A 30 -13.08 11.61 1.71
N PRO A 31 -12.31 10.56 2.14
CA PRO A 31 -12.89 9.34 2.67
C PRO A 31 -13.91 9.60 3.77
N ILE A 32 -15.08 8.95 3.68
CA ILE A 32 -16.22 9.17 4.58
C ILE A 32 -16.37 8.09 5.66
N LEU A 33 -15.64 6.99 5.55
CA LEU A 33 -15.68 5.91 6.53
C LEU A 33 -14.99 6.31 7.84
N GLN A 34 -15.22 5.54 8.91
CA GLN A 34 -14.67 5.87 10.23
C GLN A 34 -13.15 5.82 10.20
N ALA A 35 -12.54 6.97 10.34
CA ALA A 35 -11.10 7.19 10.45
C ALA A 35 -10.65 7.18 11.92
N SER A 36 -9.34 7.24 12.14
CA SER A 36 -8.73 7.43 13.45
C SER A 36 -9.29 8.68 14.14
N PRO A 37 -9.52 8.66 15.46
CA PRO A 37 -9.99 9.84 16.19
C PRO A 37 -9.10 11.06 15.94
N GLY A 38 -9.72 12.20 15.63
CA GLY A 38 -9.03 13.45 15.32
C GLY A 38 -8.40 13.51 13.92
N SER A 39 -8.65 12.55 13.05
CA SER A 39 -8.22 12.59 11.67
C SER A 39 -8.75 13.83 10.95
N THR A 40 -7.87 14.53 10.23
CA THR A 40 -8.24 15.73 9.46
C THR A 40 -8.42 15.46 7.96
N HIS A 41 -8.28 14.19 7.53
CA HIS A 41 -8.27 13.81 6.11
C HIS A 41 -9.05 12.52 5.78
N GLY A 42 -9.22 11.58 6.72
CA GLY A 42 -10.00 10.35 6.55
C GLY A 42 -9.28 9.17 5.88
N TYR A 43 -8.04 9.31 5.42
CA TYR A 43 -7.30 8.21 4.77
C TYR A 43 -6.76 7.15 5.76
N ASP A 44 -6.84 7.41 7.04
CA ASP A 44 -6.43 6.53 8.13
C ASP A 44 -7.65 5.78 8.69
N VAL A 45 -8.33 5.04 7.84
CA VAL A 45 -9.55 4.28 8.18
C VAL A 45 -9.25 3.24 9.26
N VAL A 46 -10.13 3.17 10.28
CA VAL A 46 -10.10 2.17 11.36
C VAL A 46 -11.28 1.21 11.31
N ASP A 47 -12.39 1.61 10.70
CA ASP A 47 -13.61 0.80 10.62
C ASP A 47 -14.37 1.07 9.30
N HIS A 48 -14.41 0.07 8.43
CA HIS A 48 -15.11 0.16 7.14
C HIS A 48 -16.64 -0.08 7.26
N SER A 49 -17.12 -0.50 8.41
CA SER A 49 -18.53 -0.86 8.59
C SER A 49 -19.44 0.34 8.84
N ARG A 50 -18.87 1.53 9.11
CA ARG A 50 -19.64 2.73 9.45
C ARG A 50 -19.05 4.01 8.89
N ILE A 51 -19.91 5.01 8.78
CA ILE A 51 -19.55 6.37 8.38
C ILE A 51 -18.92 7.10 9.60
N SER A 52 -18.02 8.05 9.30
CA SER A 52 -17.30 8.83 10.32
C SER A 52 -18.27 9.57 11.26
N GLU A 53 -18.25 9.18 12.54
CA GLU A 53 -19.05 9.82 13.59
C GLU A 53 -18.59 11.27 13.84
N GLU A 54 -17.29 11.55 13.71
CA GLU A 54 -16.75 12.90 13.87
C GLU A 54 -17.23 13.85 12.77
N CYS A 55 -17.54 13.33 11.58
CA CYS A 55 -18.13 14.08 10.48
C CYS A 55 -19.65 14.20 10.59
N GLY A 56 -20.30 13.52 11.56
CA GLY A 56 -21.74 13.56 11.81
C GLY A 56 -22.49 12.26 11.51
N GLY A 57 -21.80 11.17 11.16
CA GLY A 57 -22.38 9.84 10.94
C GLY A 57 -23.22 9.71 9.67
N GLU A 58 -23.90 8.57 9.55
CA GLU A 58 -24.68 8.21 8.33
C GLU A 58 -25.81 9.21 8.06
N GLU A 59 -26.52 9.68 9.09
CA GLU A 59 -27.63 10.62 8.90
C GLU A 59 -27.15 11.98 8.34
N ALA A 60 -26.03 12.50 8.79
CA ALA A 60 -25.47 13.75 8.28
C ALA A 60 -24.94 13.58 6.84
N PHE A 61 -24.38 12.42 6.52
CA PHE A 61 -23.99 12.12 5.13
C PHE A 61 -25.21 12.04 4.21
N GLN A 62 -26.30 11.44 4.65
CA GLN A 62 -27.58 11.43 3.89
C GLN A 62 -28.09 12.85 3.61
N ARG A 63 -28.04 13.75 4.61
CA ARG A 63 -28.40 15.17 4.40
C ARG A 63 -27.48 15.88 3.40
N LEU A 64 -26.17 15.63 3.46
CA LEU A 64 -25.23 16.18 2.49
C LEU A 64 -25.57 15.71 1.08
N SER A 65 -25.75 14.40 0.87
CA SER A 65 -26.09 13.82 -0.41
C SER A 65 -27.41 14.38 -0.97
N GLN A 66 -28.45 14.45 -0.14
CA GLN A 66 -29.72 15.05 -0.52
C GLN A 66 -29.55 16.53 -0.93
N ALA A 67 -28.85 17.32 -0.12
CA ALA A 67 -28.61 18.73 -0.44
C ALA A 67 -27.84 18.93 -1.75
N ALA A 68 -26.88 18.05 -2.06
CA ALA A 68 -26.14 18.05 -3.32
C ALA A 68 -27.08 17.72 -4.50
N HIS A 69 -27.85 16.64 -4.40
CA HIS A 69 -28.77 16.21 -5.45
C HIS A 69 -29.90 17.22 -5.72
N GLU A 70 -30.41 17.90 -4.69
CA GLU A 70 -31.40 19.00 -4.86
C GLU A 70 -30.84 20.17 -5.69
N GLN A 71 -29.50 20.34 -5.70
CA GLN A 71 -28.81 21.33 -6.54
C GLN A 71 -28.31 20.75 -7.87
N GLY A 72 -28.60 19.47 -8.17
CA GLY A 72 -28.12 18.79 -9.38
C GLY A 72 -26.61 18.49 -9.34
N ILE A 73 -26.02 18.38 -8.14
CA ILE A 73 -24.61 18.05 -7.93
C ILE A 73 -24.51 16.58 -7.53
N GLY A 74 -23.78 15.77 -8.30
CA GLY A 74 -23.48 14.38 -7.96
C GLY A 74 -22.44 14.27 -6.86
N VAL A 75 -22.44 13.17 -6.11
CA VAL A 75 -21.51 12.90 -5.00
C VAL A 75 -20.53 11.81 -5.38
N VAL A 76 -19.25 12.13 -5.36
CA VAL A 76 -18.13 11.20 -5.59
C VAL A 76 -17.35 11.04 -4.28
N VAL A 77 -17.14 9.80 -3.85
CA VAL A 77 -16.51 9.49 -2.57
C VAL A 77 -15.15 8.82 -2.79
N ASP A 78 -14.18 9.21 -1.97
CA ASP A 78 -12.87 8.59 -1.94
C ASP A 78 -12.91 7.24 -1.23
N VAL A 79 -12.31 6.23 -1.82
CA VAL A 79 -12.20 4.86 -1.29
C VAL A 79 -10.74 4.55 -1.03
N VAL A 80 -10.42 4.08 0.16
CA VAL A 80 -9.05 3.72 0.59
C VAL A 80 -8.93 2.20 0.68
N PRO A 81 -8.66 1.49 -0.43
CA PRO A 81 -8.66 0.02 -0.42
C PRO A 81 -7.32 -0.58 0.02
N ASN A 82 -6.23 0.19 -0.01
CA ASN A 82 -4.88 -0.35 0.15
C ASN A 82 -4.50 -0.62 1.61
N HIS A 83 -5.01 0.14 2.58
CA HIS A 83 -4.53 0.10 3.96
C HIS A 83 -5.58 0.50 4.98
N MET A 84 -5.31 0.17 6.25
CA MET A 84 -5.98 0.66 7.45
C MET A 84 -4.97 1.30 8.38
N ALA A 85 -5.45 2.17 9.27
CA ALA A 85 -4.61 2.77 10.29
C ALA A 85 -4.11 1.76 11.34
N VAL A 86 -2.90 2.01 11.82
CA VAL A 86 -2.36 1.51 13.09
C VAL A 86 -2.46 2.67 14.10
N PRO A 87 -3.63 2.88 14.72
CA PRO A 87 -3.91 4.07 15.51
C PRO A 87 -3.28 4.02 16.91
N THR A 88 -3.25 5.18 17.56
CA THR A 88 -2.93 5.28 18.99
C THR A 88 -4.13 5.81 19.76
N PRO A 89 -4.67 5.05 20.71
CA PRO A 89 -4.37 3.65 21.02
C PRO A 89 -4.92 2.67 19.96
N ILE A 90 -4.31 1.48 19.88
CA ILE A 90 -4.50 0.55 18.75
C ILE A 90 -5.90 -0.07 18.67
N TRP A 91 -6.63 -0.09 19.80
CA TRP A 91 -7.98 -0.67 19.90
C TRP A 91 -9.04 0.08 19.06
N HIS A 92 -8.74 1.28 18.59
CA HIS A 92 -9.60 1.97 17.61
C HIS A 92 -9.74 1.19 16.31
N ASN A 93 -8.71 0.43 15.91
CA ASN A 93 -8.79 -0.54 14.82
C ASN A 93 -9.10 -1.93 15.40
N HIS A 94 -10.39 -2.27 15.45
CA HIS A 94 -10.86 -3.52 16.03
C HIS A 94 -10.26 -4.76 15.34
N ALA A 95 -10.11 -4.73 14.01
CA ALA A 95 -9.54 -5.84 13.25
C ALA A 95 -8.07 -6.09 13.64
N LEU A 96 -7.26 -5.03 13.69
CA LEU A 96 -5.88 -5.13 14.11
C LEU A 96 -5.74 -5.53 15.58
N TRP A 97 -6.57 -4.97 16.47
CA TRP A 97 -6.63 -5.35 17.88
C TRP A 97 -6.87 -6.86 18.07
N ASP A 98 -7.84 -7.41 17.35
CA ASP A 98 -8.16 -8.84 17.44
C ASP A 98 -7.02 -9.73 16.89
N VAL A 99 -6.37 -9.30 15.81
CA VAL A 99 -5.19 -9.99 15.26
C VAL A 99 -4.03 -10.00 16.27
N LEU A 100 -3.73 -8.86 16.91
CA LEU A 100 -2.67 -8.77 17.91
C LEU A 100 -3.00 -9.57 19.18
N ARG A 101 -4.29 -9.75 19.49
CA ARG A 101 -4.76 -10.52 20.66
C ARG A 101 -4.78 -12.02 20.42
N ARG A 102 -5.27 -12.47 19.25
CA ARG A 102 -5.55 -13.89 18.96
C ARG A 102 -4.61 -14.52 17.93
N GLY A 103 -3.86 -13.69 17.21
CA GLY A 103 -2.97 -14.16 16.14
C GLY A 103 -3.74 -14.92 15.05
N PRO A 104 -3.29 -16.13 14.68
CA PRO A 104 -3.91 -16.94 13.62
C PRO A 104 -5.37 -17.35 13.89
N GLU A 105 -5.83 -17.29 15.14
CA GLU A 105 -7.21 -17.60 15.52
C GLU A 105 -8.17 -16.42 15.35
N SER A 106 -7.66 -15.24 14.98
CA SER A 106 -8.48 -14.08 14.72
C SER A 106 -9.31 -14.27 13.45
N ALA A 107 -10.55 -13.78 13.47
CA ALA A 107 -11.37 -13.70 12.26
C ALA A 107 -10.78 -12.74 11.21
N TYR A 108 -9.86 -11.89 11.62
CA TYR A 108 -9.16 -10.90 10.78
C TYR A 108 -7.71 -11.29 10.47
N ALA A 109 -7.28 -12.52 10.77
CA ALA A 109 -5.90 -12.96 10.57
C ALA A 109 -5.40 -12.79 9.13
N GLU A 110 -6.32 -12.93 8.16
CA GLU A 110 -6.02 -12.80 6.73
C GLU A 110 -6.22 -11.37 6.16
N TRP A 111 -6.69 -10.43 7.00
CA TRP A 111 -6.99 -9.07 6.52
C TRP A 111 -5.74 -8.28 6.18
N PHE A 112 -4.72 -8.36 7.03
CA PHE A 112 -3.50 -7.60 6.88
C PHE A 112 -2.46 -8.38 6.07
N ASP A 113 -1.69 -7.64 5.30
CA ASP A 113 -0.62 -8.18 4.47
C ASP A 113 0.65 -8.38 5.29
N LEU A 114 0.67 -9.48 6.05
CA LEU A 114 1.72 -9.84 6.99
C LEU A 114 2.76 -10.76 6.35
N ASP A 115 4.05 -10.49 6.59
CA ASP A 115 5.15 -11.41 6.32
C ASP A 115 5.59 -12.09 7.62
N MET A 116 5.15 -13.32 7.81
CA MET A 116 5.41 -14.12 9.01
C MET A 116 6.48 -15.20 8.78
N THR A 117 7.28 -15.08 7.74
CA THR A 117 8.31 -16.09 7.40
C THR A 117 9.41 -16.20 8.45
N ASP A 118 9.89 -15.07 8.94
CA ASP A 118 11.01 -15.01 9.90
C ASP A 118 10.57 -14.81 11.35
N SER A 119 9.32 -14.46 11.60
CA SER A 119 8.78 -14.20 12.95
C SER A 119 7.30 -14.55 13.02
N GLN A 120 6.88 -15.13 14.14
CA GLN A 120 5.46 -15.35 14.43
C GLN A 120 4.78 -14.15 15.12
N ALA A 121 5.55 -13.08 15.40
CA ALA A 121 5.07 -11.89 16.07
C ALA A 121 5.12 -10.69 15.12
N ILE A 122 4.03 -9.91 15.10
CA ILE A 122 3.93 -8.68 14.31
C ILE A 122 4.80 -7.61 14.96
N LEU A 123 5.70 -7.00 14.18
CA LEU A 123 6.55 -5.92 14.68
C LEU A 123 5.74 -4.64 14.89
N MET A 124 5.77 -4.12 16.12
CA MET A 124 5.16 -2.84 16.49
C MET A 124 6.27 -1.84 16.86
N PRO A 125 6.74 -1.01 15.90
CA PRO A 125 7.88 -0.11 16.08
C PRO A 125 7.44 1.19 16.77
N VAL A 126 7.04 1.12 18.04
CA VAL A 126 6.43 2.22 18.80
C VAL A 126 7.30 2.75 19.94
N LEU A 127 8.37 2.02 20.34
CA LEU A 127 9.19 2.42 21.47
C LEU A 127 10.11 3.58 21.11
N GLY A 128 10.25 4.53 22.02
CA GLY A 128 11.14 5.69 21.89
C GLY A 128 12.63 5.33 21.86
N ASN A 129 13.00 4.16 22.44
CA ASN A 129 14.35 3.62 22.46
C ASN A 129 14.31 2.08 22.38
N ARG A 130 15.49 1.43 22.43
CA ARG A 130 15.61 -0.03 22.50
C ARG A 130 14.90 -0.56 23.74
N ILE A 131 14.19 -1.67 23.60
CA ILE A 131 13.30 -2.23 24.63
C ILE A 131 13.98 -2.35 26.00
N GLY A 132 15.22 -2.76 26.07
CA GLY A 132 15.96 -2.87 27.34
C GLY A 132 16.14 -1.55 28.12
N ARG A 133 15.90 -0.40 27.47
CA ARG A 133 15.90 0.93 28.11
C ARG A 133 14.49 1.46 28.37
N GLU A 134 13.48 0.82 27.80
CA GLU A 134 12.08 1.22 27.90
C GLU A 134 11.27 0.29 28.83
N LEU A 135 11.85 -0.81 29.31
CA LEU A 135 11.14 -1.81 30.14
C LEU A 135 10.48 -1.19 31.40
N GLU A 136 11.08 -0.17 31.99
CA GLU A 136 10.52 0.52 33.17
C GLU A 136 9.27 1.35 32.83
N HIS A 137 9.06 1.67 31.53
CA HIS A 137 7.90 2.40 31.04
C HIS A 137 6.81 1.49 30.45
N ILE A 138 7.08 0.18 30.37
CA ILE A 138 6.13 -0.82 29.90
C ILE A 138 5.49 -1.48 31.12
N SER A 139 4.17 -1.56 31.15
CA SER A 139 3.44 -2.18 32.26
C SER A 139 2.34 -3.10 31.78
N PHE A 140 2.10 -4.17 32.54
CA PHE A 140 0.88 -4.96 32.44
C PHE A 140 -0.18 -4.35 33.38
N THR A 141 -1.37 -4.08 32.84
CA THR A 141 -2.48 -3.48 33.58
C THR A 141 -3.83 -3.90 33.00
N THR A 142 -4.91 -3.36 33.51
CA THR A 142 -6.26 -3.52 32.96
C THR A 142 -6.75 -2.16 32.47
N ASP A 143 -7.38 -2.14 31.31
CA ASP A 143 -8.03 -0.93 30.76
C ASP A 143 -9.43 -1.25 30.26
N VAL A 144 -10.27 -0.23 30.12
CA VAL A 144 -11.65 -0.37 29.62
C VAL A 144 -11.67 -0.15 28.11
N ILE A 145 -11.74 -1.26 27.37
CA ILE A 145 -11.79 -1.26 25.91
C ILE A 145 -13.22 -1.57 25.45
N ASN A 146 -13.84 -0.62 24.74
CA ASN A 146 -15.22 -0.74 24.26
C ASN A 146 -16.25 -1.09 25.39
N GLY A 147 -16.03 -0.58 26.60
CA GLY A 147 -16.89 -0.80 27.76
C GLY A 147 -16.63 -2.08 28.54
N GLU A 148 -15.63 -2.87 28.19
CA GLU A 148 -15.19 -4.08 28.88
C GLU A 148 -13.79 -3.92 29.47
N GLU A 149 -13.60 -4.37 30.72
CA GLU A 149 -12.26 -4.47 31.30
C GLU A 149 -11.47 -5.57 30.62
N GLN A 150 -10.29 -5.22 30.09
CA GLN A 150 -9.39 -6.16 29.42
C GLN A 150 -7.95 -6.00 29.92
N PRO A 151 -7.19 -7.11 30.03
CA PRO A 151 -5.77 -7.06 30.32
C PRO A 151 -5.03 -6.48 29.10
N VAL A 152 -4.12 -5.54 29.38
CA VAL A 152 -3.36 -4.82 28.35
C VAL A 152 -1.90 -4.65 28.75
N VAL A 153 -1.06 -4.49 27.74
CA VAL A 153 0.29 -3.95 27.85
C VAL A 153 0.22 -2.46 27.50
N ALA A 154 0.61 -1.61 28.43
CA ALA A 154 0.63 -0.16 28.26
C ALA A 154 2.06 0.37 28.15
N TYR A 155 2.27 1.31 27.22
CA TYR A 155 3.49 2.08 27.05
C TYR A 155 3.12 3.53 26.71
N TYR A 156 3.16 4.43 27.68
CA TYR A 156 2.62 5.80 27.59
C TYR A 156 1.15 5.80 27.13
N ASP A 157 0.86 6.40 25.96
CA ASP A 157 -0.44 6.44 25.31
C ASP A 157 -0.74 5.22 24.42
N GLN A 158 0.24 4.36 24.24
CA GLN A 158 0.11 3.11 23.48
C GLN A 158 -0.47 2.01 24.35
N VAL A 159 -1.51 1.34 23.87
CA VAL A 159 -2.18 0.24 24.56
C VAL A 159 -2.31 -0.95 23.63
N PHE A 160 -1.82 -2.11 24.05
CA PHE A 160 -1.80 -3.35 23.28
C PHE A 160 -2.59 -4.45 24.00
N PRO A 161 -3.26 -5.36 23.27
CA PRO A 161 -3.98 -6.47 23.89
C PRO A 161 -3.00 -7.50 24.47
N VAL A 162 -3.45 -8.22 25.48
CA VAL A 162 -2.71 -9.38 26.01
C VAL A 162 -3.28 -10.67 25.42
N ARG A 163 -2.39 -11.53 24.97
CA ARG A 163 -2.75 -12.87 24.47
C ARG A 163 -3.38 -13.68 25.59
N PRO A 164 -4.58 -14.26 25.40
CA PRO A 164 -5.25 -15.05 26.41
C PRO A 164 -4.39 -16.19 26.94
N GLY A 165 -4.35 -16.36 28.28
CA GLY A 165 -3.56 -17.40 28.96
C GLY A 165 -2.10 -17.02 29.22
N THR A 166 -1.71 -15.74 29.04
CA THR A 166 -0.38 -15.24 29.39
C THR A 166 -0.40 -14.21 30.53
N GLU A 167 -1.57 -13.92 31.10
CA GLU A 167 -1.82 -12.84 32.05
C GLU A 167 -1.06 -13.03 33.38
N ASP A 168 -0.80 -14.25 33.79
CA ASP A 168 -0.12 -14.59 35.05
C ASP A 168 1.41 -14.64 34.93
N LEU A 169 1.97 -14.37 33.75
CA LEU A 169 3.41 -14.44 33.51
C LEU A 169 4.12 -13.16 34.01
N PRO A 170 5.37 -13.26 34.45
CA PRO A 170 6.23 -12.07 34.63
C PRO A 170 6.29 -11.24 33.35
N LEU A 171 6.44 -9.92 33.46
CA LEU A 171 6.34 -8.98 32.33
C LEU A 171 7.26 -9.34 31.15
N ASP A 172 8.48 -9.75 31.40
CA ASP A 172 9.44 -10.16 30.37
C ASP A 172 8.97 -11.41 29.61
N GLU A 173 8.51 -12.44 30.34
CA GLU A 173 7.95 -13.65 29.73
C GLU A 173 6.61 -13.36 29.02
N LEU A 174 5.80 -12.47 29.57
CA LEU A 174 4.53 -12.04 28.96
C LEU A 174 4.81 -11.39 27.62
N LEU A 175 5.74 -10.44 27.53
CA LEU A 175 6.10 -9.74 26.29
C LEU A 175 6.62 -10.70 25.20
N GLU A 176 7.37 -11.73 25.56
CA GLU A 176 7.90 -12.75 24.63
C GLU A 176 6.79 -13.69 24.07
N ARG A 177 5.60 -13.73 24.71
CA ARG A 177 4.51 -14.64 24.34
C ARG A 177 3.40 -13.99 23.52
N GLN A 178 3.49 -12.68 23.26
CA GLN A 178 2.47 -11.97 22.48
C GLN A 178 2.56 -12.31 20.98
N TRP A 179 1.45 -12.10 20.25
CA TRP A 179 1.43 -12.16 18.80
C TRP A 179 2.03 -10.91 18.13
N TYR A 180 2.60 -10.01 18.93
CA TYR A 180 3.33 -8.83 18.48
C TYR A 180 4.62 -8.66 19.29
N ARG A 181 5.54 -7.88 18.74
CA ARG A 181 6.81 -7.51 19.38
C ARG A 181 6.93 -5.99 19.41
N LEU A 182 6.95 -5.41 20.61
CA LEU A 182 7.25 -3.99 20.78
C LEU A 182 8.72 -3.74 20.45
N ALA A 183 8.97 -2.72 19.65
CA ALA A 183 10.31 -2.46 19.14
C ALA A 183 10.63 -0.97 19.05
N TYR A 184 11.90 -0.64 19.04
CA TYR A 184 12.38 0.72 18.80
C TYR A 184 11.95 1.21 17.42
N TRP A 185 11.32 2.39 17.35
CA TRP A 185 10.70 2.88 16.14
C TRP A 185 11.62 2.88 14.90
N ARG A 186 12.94 3.11 15.09
CA ARG A 186 13.89 3.14 13.97
C ARG A 186 14.12 1.80 13.29
N ILE A 187 13.80 0.69 13.93
CA ILE A 187 13.95 -0.60 13.26
C ILE A 187 12.81 -0.94 12.31
N GLY A 188 11.75 -0.12 12.29
CA GLY A 188 10.64 -0.30 11.35
C GLY A 188 11.09 -0.31 9.89
N SER A 189 12.01 0.57 9.51
CA SER A 189 12.57 0.58 8.14
C SER A 189 13.39 -0.65 7.76
N GLU A 190 13.82 -1.46 8.75
CA GLU A 190 14.70 -2.62 8.55
C GLU A 190 14.01 -3.97 8.76
N GLU A 191 13.06 -4.04 9.72
CA GLU A 191 12.49 -5.31 10.21
C GLU A 191 10.95 -5.37 10.19
N LEU A 192 10.25 -4.35 9.68
CA LEU A 192 8.79 -4.36 9.64
C LEU A 192 8.28 -5.55 8.82
N ASN A 193 7.35 -6.31 9.39
CA ASN A 193 6.85 -7.52 8.79
C ASN A 193 5.36 -7.45 8.37
N TYR A 194 4.87 -6.25 8.08
CA TYR A 194 3.65 -6.03 7.31
C TYR A 194 3.90 -5.05 6.17
N ARG A 195 3.15 -5.17 5.08
CA ARG A 195 3.19 -4.17 4.02
C ARG A 195 2.54 -2.89 4.54
N ARG A 196 3.14 -1.76 4.23
CA ARG A 196 2.66 -0.43 4.63
C ARG A 196 2.38 0.44 3.40
N PHE A 197 1.68 1.53 3.61
CA PHE A 197 1.54 2.58 2.59
C PHE A 197 2.85 3.34 2.49
N PHE A 198 3.54 3.21 1.36
CA PHE A 198 4.90 3.73 1.13
C PHE A 198 5.87 3.34 2.27
N ASP A 199 6.32 4.32 3.06
CA ASP A 199 7.19 4.15 4.23
C ASP A 199 6.50 4.56 5.55
N VAL A 200 5.16 4.61 5.58
CA VAL A 200 4.36 5.04 6.72
C VAL A 200 3.97 3.85 7.58
N ASP A 201 4.67 3.62 8.69
CA ASP A 201 4.47 2.47 9.61
C ASP A 201 3.07 2.45 10.26
N THR A 202 2.40 3.60 10.33
CA THR A 202 1.06 3.71 10.92
C THR A 202 -0.08 3.39 9.96
N LEU A 203 0.21 2.94 8.74
CA LEU A 203 -0.76 2.55 7.72
C LEU A 203 -0.45 1.14 7.22
N ALA A 204 -1.08 0.14 7.85
CA ALA A 204 -0.91 -1.27 7.53
C ALA A 204 -1.77 -1.68 6.35
N ALA A 205 -1.16 -2.29 5.34
CA ALA A 205 -1.86 -2.71 4.15
C ALA A 205 -2.80 -3.89 4.41
N ILE A 206 -3.92 -3.89 3.69
CA ILE A 206 -4.93 -4.95 3.70
C ILE A 206 -5.01 -5.67 2.36
N ARG A 207 -5.60 -6.86 2.36
CA ARG A 207 -5.60 -7.80 1.24
C ARG A 207 -6.95 -7.82 0.53
N VAL A 208 -7.29 -6.69 -0.10
CA VAL A 208 -8.57 -6.55 -0.82
C VAL A 208 -8.68 -7.43 -2.07
N GLU A 209 -7.61 -8.10 -2.46
CA GLU A 209 -7.64 -9.16 -3.48
C GLU A 209 -8.37 -10.44 -2.99
N ASP A 210 -8.56 -10.60 -1.67
CA ASP A 210 -9.44 -11.62 -1.11
C ASP A 210 -10.90 -11.15 -1.20
N PRO A 211 -11.80 -11.95 -1.83
CA PRO A 211 -13.19 -11.55 -2.02
C PRO A 211 -13.97 -11.28 -0.74
N ALA A 212 -13.66 -11.98 0.35
CA ALA A 212 -14.34 -11.78 1.63
C ALA A 212 -13.90 -10.47 2.29
N ILE A 213 -12.63 -10.11 2.15
CA ILE A 213 -12.08 -8.83 2.64
C ILE A 213 -12.61 -7.69 1.78
N PHE A 214 -12.61 -7.83 0.45
CA PHE A 214 -13.25 -6.86 -0.45
C PHE A 214 -14.70 -6.60 -0.06
N GLU A 215 -15.51 -7.65 0.09
CA GLU A 215 -16.91 -7.51 0.50
C GLU A 215 -17.05 -6.79 1.84
N ALA A 216 -16.25 -7.17 2.84
CA ALA A 216 -16.34 -6.59 4.17
C ALA A 216 -15.96 -5.10 4.19
N THR A 217 -14.93 -4.71 3.45
CA THR A 217 -14.42 -3.33 3.43
C THR A 217 -15.22 -2.39 2.52
N HIS A 218 -15.96 -2.92 1.54
CA HIS A 218 -16.71 -2.10 0.58
C HIS A 218 -18.22 -2.12 0.81
N ARG A 219 -18.74 -3.00 1.65
CA ARG A 219 -20.18 -3.21 1.90
C ARG A 219 -20.93 -1.92 2.17
N THR A 220 -20.41 -1.06 3.06
CA THR A 220 -21.03 0.22 3.43
C THR A 220 -21.14 1.16 2.22
N LEU A 221 -20.06 1.31 1.47
CA LEU A 221 -20.01 2.18 0.29
C LEU A 221 -20.91 1.69 -0.84
N ILE A 222 -20.89 0.37 -1.11
CA ILE A 222 -21.75 -0.27 -2.12
C ILE A 222 -23.24 -0.12 -1.75
N LYS A 223 -23.59 -0.28 -0.45
CA LYS A 223 -24.95 -0.02 0.06
C LYS A 223 -25.38 1.41 -0.22
N LEU A 224 -24.58 2.40 0.15
CA LEU A 224 -24.89 3.81 -0.08
C LEU A 224 -25.02 4.17 -1.55
N HIS A 225 -24.20 3.58 -2.42
CA HIS A 225 -24.35 3.71 -3.87
C HIS A 225 -25.67 3.11 -4.36
N ALA A 226 -26.02 1.91 -3.92
CA ALA A 226 -27.28 1.26 -4.29
C ALA A 226 -28.52 2.01 -3.79
N GLU A 227 -28.41 2.75 -2.69
CA GLU A 227 -29.43 3.66 -2.17
C GLU A 227 -29.49 5.01 -2.90
N GLY A 228 -28.58 5.25 -3.87
CA GLY A 228 -28.52 6.48 -4.66
C GLY A 228 -27.94 7.67 -3.89
N LEU A 229 -27.16 7.44 -2.85
CA LEU A 229 -26.51 8.49 -2.05
C LEU A 229 -25.10 8.82 -2.56
N ILE A 230 -24.51 7.93 -3.37
CA ILE A 230 -23.18 8.08 -3.98
C ILE A 230 -23.32 7.83 -5.48
N ASP A 231 -22.83 8.74 -6.31
CA ASP A 231 -22.89 8.66 -7.78
C ASP A 231 -21.63 8.05 -8.39
N GLY A 232 -20.51 8.08 -7.67
CA GLY A 232 -19.26 7.53 -8.15
C GLY A 232 -18.19 7.42 -7.10
N PHE A 233 -17.08 6.77 -7.45
CA PHE A 233 -15.94 6.55 -6.57
C PHE A 233 -14.63 7.05 -7.17
N ARG A 234 -13.77 7.56 -6.31
CA ARG A 234 -12.34 7.74 -6.60
C ARG A 234 -11.57 6.70 -5.80
N ILE A 235 -10.73 5.94 -6.45
CA ILE A 235 -9.95 4.89 -5.82
C ILE A 235 -8.56 5.40 -5.50
N ASP A 236 -8.26 5.45 -4.21
CA ASP A 236 -6.98 5.86 -3.66
C ASP A 236 -5.91 4.79 -3.91
N HIS A 237 -4.72 5.23 -4.32
CA HIS A 237 -3.51 4.42 -4.43
C HIS A 237 -3.72 3.07 -5.13
N ILE A 238 -4.34 3.07 -6.32
CA ILE A 238 -4.65 1.84 -7.07
C ILE A 238 -3.39 0.97 -7.32
N ASP A 239 -2.21 1.58 -7.50
CA ASP A 239 -0.96 0.90 -7.77
C ASP A 239 -0.41 0.11 -6.56
N GLY A 240 -0.88 0.39 -5.35
CA GLY A 240 -0.54 -0.36 -4.15
C GLY A 240 -1.23 -1.73 -4.02
N LEU A 241 -2.31 -1.96 -4.77
CA LEU A 241 -3.09 -3.20 -4.69
C LEU A 241 -2.34 -4.38 -5.32
N ALA A 242 -2.64 -5.60 -4.88
CA ALA A 242 -2.06 -6.81 -5.46
C ALA A 242 -2.43 -6.96 -6.95
N ASN A 243 -3.70 -6.74 -7.29
CA ASN A 243 -4.20 -6.74 -8.67
C ASN A 243 -5.17 -5.57 -8.92
N PRO A 244 -4.67 -4.42 -9.38
CA PRO A 244 -5.49 -3.24 -9.68
C PRO A 244 -6.62 -3.49 -10.68
N ARG A 245 -6.35 -4.26 -11.73
CA ARG A 245 -7.32 -4.56 -12.79
C ARG A 245 -8.47 -5.40 -12.25
N GLN A 246 -8.18 -6.47 -11.50
CA GLN A 246 -9.19 -7.31 -10.90
C GLN A 246 -10.03 -6.53 -9.88
N TYR A 247 -9.40 -5.66 -9.08
CA TYR A 247 -10.09 -4.81 -8.11
C TYR A 247 -11.13 -3.90 -8.80
N LEU A 248 -10.76 -3.23 -9.90
CA LEU A 248 -11.69 -2.39 -10.66
C LEU A 248 -12.86 -3.21 -11.24
N ALA A 249 -12.57 -4.40 -11.79
CA ALA A 249 -13.60 -5.30 -12.31
C ALA A 249 -14.55 -5.79 -11.20
N ASP A 250 -14.03 -6.08 -10.01
CA ASP A 250 -14.84 -6.49 -8.86
C ASP A 250 -15.72 -5.35 -8.36
N LEU A 251 -15.20 -4.13 -8.31
CA LEU A 251 -15.96 -2.94 -7.93
C LEU A 251 -17.08 -2.64 -8.95
N GLN A 252 -16.77 -2.70 -10.25
CA GLN A 252 -17.77 -2.51 -11.31
C GLN A 252 -18.90 -3.55 -11.23
N ARG A 253 -18.53 -4.81 -10.98
CA ARG A 253 -19.51 -5.91 -10.79
C ARG A 253 -20.38 -5.69 -9.55
N ALA A 254 -19.77 -5.29 -8.44
CA ALA A 254 -20.48 -5.09 -7.17
C ALA A 254 -21.42 -3.89 -7.19
N THR A 255 -21.11 -2.86 -7.98
CA THR A 255 -21.90 -1.62 -8.09
C THR A 255 -22.86 -1.60 -9.29
N GLY A 256 -22.78 -2.59 -10.19
CA GLY A 256 -23.57 -2.61 -11.41
C GLY A 256 -23.12 -1.60 -12.47
N GLY A 257 -21.88 -1.14 -12.43
CA GLY A 257 -21.29 -0.27 -13.44
C GLY A 257 -21.27 1.22 -13.06
N CYS A 258 -20.89 1.56 -11.82
CA CYS A 258 -20.80 2.94 -11.36
C CYS A 258 -19.66 3.71 -12.04
N TRP A 259 -19.74 5.05 -12.00
CA TRP A 259 -18.64 5.90 -12.45
C TRP A 259 -17.45 5.81 -11.46
N VAL A 260 -16.27 5.47 -11.97
CA VAL A 260 -15.04 5.30 -11.16
C VAL A 260 -13.91 6.06 -11.82
N VAL A 261 -13.13 6.78 -11.03
CA VAL A 261 -11.80 7.29 -11.39
C VAL A 261 -10.75 6.72 -10.45
N ALA A 262 -9.55 6.47 -10.97
CA ALA A 262 -8.46 5.91 -10.21
C ALA A 262 -7.38 6.98 -9.93
N GLU A 263 -6.84 6.99 -8.71
CA GLU A 263 -5.59 7.68 -8.46
C GLU A 263 -4.45 6.85 -9.07
N LYS A 264 -4.04 7.25 -10.24
CA LYS A 264 -2.90 6.68 -10.94
C LYS A 264 -1.99 7.82 -11.38
N ILE A 265 -0.83 7.90 -10.76
CA ILE A 265 0.21 8.85 -11.15
C ILE A 265 0.86 8.34 -12.44
N LEU A 266 0.70 9.13 -13.50
CA LEU A 266 1.20 8.80 -14.83
C LEU A 266 2.51 9.53 -15.10
N GLU A 267 3.49 8.81 -15.63
CA GLU A 267 4.68 9.40 -16.23
C GLU A 267 4.33 10.11 -17.56
N TYR A 268 5.27 10.92 -18.08
CA TYR A 268 5.02 11.79 -19.25
C TYR A 268 4.46 11.05 -20.47
N ASP A 269 4.96 9.87 -20.74
CA ASP A 269 4.64 9.02 -21.89
C ASP A 269 3.82 7.77 -21.51
N GLU A 270 3.33 7.72 -20.27
CA GLU A 270 2.49 6.65 -19.75
C GLU A 270 1.01 6.93 -20.00
N VAL A 271 0.27 5.90 -20.35
CA VAL A 271 -1.18 5.94 -20.50
C VAL A 271 -1.83 4.93 -19.56
N LEU A 272 -3.02 5.26 -19.08
CA LEU A 272 -3.80 4.33 -18.28
C LEU A 272 -4.13 3.08 -19.13
N PRO A 273 -3.96 1.85 -18.60
CA PRO A 273 -4.30 0.64 -19.33
C PRO A 273 -5.76 0.67 -19.83
N ALA A 274 -5.94 0.38 -21.11
CA ALA A 274 -7.26 0.49 -21.77
C ALA A 274 -8.31 -0.52 -21.23
N ASP A 275 -7.86 -1.56 -20.54
CA ASP A 275 -8.68 -2.58 -19.92
C ASP A 275 -8.92 -2.36 -18.41
N PHE A 276 -8.59 -1.17 -17.89
CA PHE A 276 -9.04 -0.74 -16.57
C PHE A 276 -10.49 -0.31 -16.65
N GLU A 277 -11.34 -0.98 -15.89
CA GLU A 277 -12.78 -0.69 -15.84
C GLU A 277 -13.08 0.59 -15.03
N CYS A 278 -12.58 1.74 -15.50
CA CYS A 278 -12.79 3.06 -14.91
C CYS A 278 -12.88 4.13 -15.98
N ALA A 279 -13.38 5.31 -15.63
CA ALA A 279 -13.55 6.44 -16.56
C ALA A 279 -12.22 7.15 -16.88
N GLY A 280 -11.18 6.95 -16.08
CA GLY A 280 -9.88 7.58 -16.24
C GLY A 280 -9.18 7.78 -14.90
N THR A 281 -8.15 8.64 -14.88
CA THR A 281 -7.47 9.04 -13.65
C THR A 281 -8.19 10.22 -12.98
N THR A 282 -7.76 10.55 -11.74
CA THR A 282 -8.20 11.76 -11.03
C THR A 282 -7.69 13.07 -11.64
N GLY A 283 -7.14 13.02 -12.84
CA GLY A 283 -6.69 14.18 -13.62
C GLY A 283 -5.19 14.18 -13.96
N TYR A 284 -4.44 13.16 -13.57
CA TYR A 284 -2.99 13.07 -13.87
C TYR A 284 -2.70 13.03 -15.38
N ASP A 285 -3.58 12.43 -16.16
CA ASP A 285 -3.54 12.42 -17.63
C ASP A 285 -3.71 13.79 -18.29
N SER A 286 -4.41 14.73 -17.64
CA SER A 286 -4.60 16.10 -18.10
C SER A 286 -3.71 17.12 -17.42
N LEU A 287 -3.29 16.89 -16.17
CA LEU A 287 -2.50 17.82 -15.36
C LEU A 287 -1.23 18.28 -16.07
N LEU A 288 -0.47 17.34 -16.62
CA LEU A 288 0.77 17.63 -17.35
C LEU A 288 0.54 18.56 -18.55
N ARG A 289 -0.56 18.36 -19.28
CA ARG A 289 -0.93 19.21 -20.45
C ARG A 289 -1.37 20.58 -20.01
N VAL A 290 -2.18 20.68 -18.97
CA VAL A 290 -2.65 21.95 -18.41
C VAL A 290 -1.47 22.73 -17.83
N ALA A 291 -0.62 22.11 -17.02
CA ALA A 291 0.59 22.73 -16.48
C ALA A 291 1.54 23.19 -17.60
N GLY A 292 1.69 22.39 -18.65
CA GLY A 292 2.53 22.70 -19.79
C GLY A 292 2.16 24.01 -20.54
N LEU A 293 0.88 24.44 -20.46
CA LEU A 293 0.44 25.71 -21.05
C LEU A 293 1.12 26.93 -20.40
N PHE A 294 1.55 26.79 -19.16
CA PHE A 294 2.17 27.85 -18.37
C PHE A 294 3.72 27.81 -18.40
N HIS A 295 4.31 26.82 -19.09
CA HIS A 295 5.75 26.69 -19.23
C HIS A 295 6.23 27.29 -20.56
N VAL A 296 7.29 28.10 -20.49
CA VAL A 296 8.00 28.58 -21.67
C VAL A 296 9.07 27.56 -22.05
N PRO A 297 8.97 26.87 -23.20
CA PRO A 297 9.90 25.77 -23.55
C PRO A 297 11.39 26.17 -23.52
N GLY A 298 11.71 27.42 -23.85
CA GLY A 298 13.09 27.94 -23.82
C GLY A 298 13.62 28.30 -22.45
N SER A 299 12.84 28.16 -21.36
CA SER A 299 13.27 28.54 -20.00
C SER A 299 14.15 27.48 -19.32
N VAL A 300 14.08 26.24 -19.73
CA VAL A 300 14.77 25.09 -19.10
C VAL A 300 16.27 25.33 -18.91
N PRO A 301 17.07 25.71 -19.93
CA PRO A 301 18.50 25.92 -19.73
C PRO A 301 18.79 27.01 -18.69
N ARG A 302 18.02 28.11 -18.72
CA ARG A 302 18.22 29.25 -17.78
C ARG A 302 17.88 28.87 -16.34
N LEU A 303 16.85 28.05 -16.13
CA LEU A 303 16.46 27.55 -14.81
C LEU A 303 17.47 26.52 -14.32
N THR A 304 17.97 25.66 -15.19
CA THR A 304 19.04 24.70 -14.88
C THR A 304 20.32 25.45 -14.45
N ASP A 305 20.77 26.45 -15.21
CA ASP A 305 21.93 27.26 -14.85
C ASP A 305 21.74 27.95 -13.49
N LEU A 306 20.53 28.44 -13.21
CA LEU A 306 20.23 29.05 -11.92
C LEU A 306 20.31 28.02 -10.78
N TRP A 307 19.70 26.86 -10.97
CA TRP A 307 19.74 25.75 -10.00
C TRP A 307 21.17 25.30 -9.71
N GLU A 308 21.98 25.08 -10.74
CA GLU A 308 23.39 24.70 -10.61
C GLU A 308 24.21 25.74 -9.82
N ARG A 309 23.98 27.04 -10.09
CA ARG A 309 24.65 28.12 -9.33
C ARG A 309 24.20 28.18 -7.87
N MET A 310 22.92 27.87 -7.57
CA MET A 310 22.38 27.94 -6.22
C MET A 310 22.72 26.70 -5.40
N SER A 311 22.65 25.51 -6.01
CA SER A 311 22.93 24.23 -5.35
C SER A 311 24.42 23.92 -5.24
N GLY A 312 25.25 24.52 -6.09
CA GLY A 312 26.66 24.16 -6.25
C GLY A 312 26.87 22.78 -6.91
N SER A 313 25.81 22.16 -7.42
CA SER A 313 25.82 20.85 -8.06
C SER A 313 25.64 21.00 -9.56
N GLY A 314 26.52 20.38 -10.34
CA GLY A 314 26.39 20.20 -11.79
C GLY A 314 25.73 18.86 -12.16
N GLU A 315 25.18 18.11 -11.19
CA GLU A 315 24.48 16.86 -11.46
C GLU A 315 23.13 17.15 -12.13
N GLY A 316 22.88 16.49 -13.24
CA GLY A 316 21.59 16.55 -13.92
C GLY A 316 20.48 15.86 -13.14
N PHE A 317 19.22 16.22 -13.41
CA PHE A 317 18.04 15.67 -12.74
C PHE A 317 18.01 14.12 -12.68
N ALA A 318 18.39 13.43 -13.78
CA ALA A 318 18.42 11.98 -13.81
C ALA A 318 19.39 11.37 -12.77
N SER A 319 20.57 11.97 -12.59
CA SER A 319 21.53 11.53 -11.54
C SER A 319 20.99 11.79 -10.15
N THR A 320 20.34 12.93 -9.93
CA THR A 320 19.70 13.26 -8.65
C THR A 320 18.62 12.25 -8.29
N VAL A 321 17.72 11.92 -9.23
CA VAL A 321 16.68 10.89 -9.05
C VAL A 321 17.29 9.53 -8.75
N LEU A 322 18.33 9.12 -9.49
CA LEU A 322 18.99 7.82 -9.25
C LEU A 322 19.62 7.76 -7.84
N ASN A 323 20.28 8.83 -7.42
CA ASN A 323 20.86 8.92 -6.08
C ASN A 323 19.76 8.92 -4.99
N ALA A 324 18.64 9.62 -5.20
CA ALA A 324 17.49 9.59 -4.31
C ALA A 324 16.91 8.17 -4.18
N LYS A 325 16.72 7.44 -5.29
CA LYS A 325 16.27 6.04 -5.27
C LYS A 325 17.21 5.13 -4.47
N ARG A 326 18.52 5.30 -4.66
CA ARG A 326 19.53 4.55 -3.89
C ARG A 326 19.43 4.82 -2.39
N THR A 327 19.24 6.07 -2.01
CA THR A 327 19.06 6.46 -0.61
C THR A 327 17.80 5.86 -0.02
N VAL A 328 16.66 6.03 -0.69
CA VAL A 328 15.35 5.56 -0.24
C VAL A 328 15.30 4.05 -0.05
N VAL A 329 15.77 3.28 -1.02
CA VAL A 329 15.79 1.80 -0.92
C VAL A 329 16.75 1.32 0.17
N LYS A 330 17.84 2.06 0.41
CA LYS A 330 18.81 1.71 1.45
C LYS A 330 18.31 2.06 2.87
N GLU A 331 17.60 3.16 3.03
CA GLU A 331 17.29 3.74 4.34
C GLU A 331 15.82 3.54 4.73
N SER A 332 14.87 3.89 3.88
CA SER A 332 13.44 3.86 4.21
C SER A 332 12.75 2.57 3.79
N LEU A 333 13.12 1.98 2.65
CA LEU A 333 12.46 0.81 2.05
C LEU A 333 13.31 -0.47 2.12
N PHE A 334 14.20 -0.55 3.10
CA PHE A 334 15.08 -1.72 3.24
C PHE A 334 14.30 -2.99 3.57
N THR A 335 13.21 -2.89 4.33
CA THR A 335 12.37 -4.03 4.67
C THR A 335 11.64 -4.59 3.44
N GLU A 336 11.16 -3.73 2.55
CA GLU A 336 10.52 -4.13 1.28
C GLU A 336 11.53 -4.85 0.36
N LEU A 337 12.76 -4.32 0.28
CA LEU A 337 13.86 -4.99 -0.43
C LEU A 337 14.17 -6.36 0.16
N ASN A 338 14.31 -6.46 1.49
CA ASN A 338 14.60 -7.72 2.17
C ASN A 338 13.52 -8.77 1.94
N ARG A 339 12.24 -8.38 1.91
CA ARG A 339 11.14 -9.27 1.57
C ARG A 339 11.29 -9.86 0.18
N LEU A 340 11.60 -9.03 -0.82
CA LEU A 340 11.87 -9.52 -2.18
C LEU A 340 13.05 -10.48 -2.23
N VAL A 341 14.14 -10.17 -1.52
CA VAL A 341 15.32 -11.03 -1.44
C VAL A 341 14.99 -12.36 -0.75
N ASN A 342 14.20 -12.35 0.32
CA ASN A 342 13.79 -13.57 1.04
C ASN A 342 12.95 -14.48 0.13
N ILE A 343 11.98 -13.92 -0.60
CA ILE A 343 11.17 -14.69 -1.56
C ILE A 343 12.05 -15.27 -2.66
N ALA A 344 12.94 -14.47 -3.25
CA ALA A 344 13.85 -14.94 -4.29
C ALA A 344 14.77 -16.06 -3.79
N MET A 345 15.31 -15.94 -2.56
CA MET A 345 16.10 -17.00 -1.93
C MET A 345 15.29 -18.28 -1.73
N ALA A 346 14.06 -18.17 -1.22
CA ALA A 346 13.19 -19.35 -1.04
C ALA A 346 12.86 -20.05 -2.38
N ILE A 347 12.72 -19.29 -3.46
CA ILE A 347 12.57 -19.85 -4.82
C ILE A 347 13.84 -20.60 -5.21
N CYS A 348 15.01 -20.01 -5.00
CA CYS A 348 16.30 -20.63 -5.32
C CYS A 348 16.55 -21.91 -4.49
N ASP A 349 16.23 -21.89 -3.22
CA ASP A 349 16.37 -23.06 -2.34
C ASP A 349 15.44 -24.21 -2.75
N GLY A 350 14.30 -23.89 -3.33
CA GLY A 350 13.30 -24.85 -3.82
C GLY A 350 13.63 -25.48 -5.20
N ASP A 351 14.59 -24.93 -5.94
CA ASP A 351 14.96 -25.41 -7.28
C ASP A 351 16.47 -25.64 -7.38
N ILE A 352 16.86 -26.90 -7.58
CA ILE A 352 18.26 -27.31 -7.67
C ILE A 352 19.05 -26.56 -8.77
N ARG A 353 18.38 -26.09 -9.81
CA ARG A 353 19.00 -25.34 -10.92
C ARG A 353 19.37 -23.91 -10.53
N LEU A 354 18.76 -23.38 -9.46
CA LEU A 354 18.89 -21.99 -8.99
C LEU A 354 19.70 -21.86 -7.71
N ARG A 355 20.10 -22.97 -7.06
CA ARG A 355 20.72 -23.00 -5.72
C ARG A 355 22.02 -22.22 -5.58
N ASP A 356 22.71 -21.96 -6.69
CA ASP A 356 24.00 -21.26 -6.65
C ASP A 356 23.86 -19.75 -6.71
N HIS A 357 22.64 -19.21 -6.84
CA HIS A 357 22.38 -17.79 -6.65
C HIS A 357 22.48 -17.41 -5.18
N THR A 358 23.36 -16.47 -4.88
CA THR A 358 23.60 -16.03 -3.51
C THR A 358 22.70 -14.86 -3.12
N ARG A 359 22.38 -14.75 -1.83
CA ARG A 359 21.63 -13.60 -1.28
C ARG A 359 22.26 -12.26 -1.69
N ARG A 360 23.57 -12.14 -1.73
CA ARG A 360 24.28 -10.92 -2.13
C ARG A 360 24.01 -10.56 -3.59
N GLN A 361 24.09 -11.53 -4.50
CA GLN A 361 23.83 -11.31 -5.93
C GLN A 361 22.37 -10.94 -6.19
N LEU A 362 21.41 -11.66 -5.58
CA LEU A 362 19.98 -11.36 -5.69
C LEU A 362 19.65 -9.98 -5.11
N ASN A 363 20.19 -9.62 -3.93
CA ASN A 363 20.00 -8.30 -3.34
C ASN A 363 20.50 -7.20 -4.28
N HIS A 364 21.70 -7.36 -4.86
CA HIS A 364 22.25 -6.36 -5.77
C HIS A 364 21.45 -6.25 -7.07
N ALA A 365 21.05 -7.38 -7.65
CA ALA A 365 20.24 -7.41 -8.86
C ALA A 365 18.86 -6.77 -8.66
N ILE A 366 18.15 -7.10 -7.59
CA ILE A 366 16.85 -6.50 -7.26
C ILE A 366 16.98 -4.99 -7.05
N ARG A 367 17.98 -4.54 -6.30
CA ARG A 367 18.24 -3.12 -6.06
C ARG A 367 18.47 -2.35 -7.35
N GLU A 368 19.39 -2.83 -8.21
CA GLU A 368 19.71 -2.15 -9.46
C GLU A 368 18.49 -2.13 -10.40
N LEU A 369 17.69 -3.21 -10.45
CA LEU A 369 16.44 -3.21 -11.21
C LEU A 369 15.46 -2.15 -10.69
N LEU A 370 15.24 -2.05 -9.38
CA LEU A 370 14.37 -1.05 -8.76
C LEU A 370 14.86 0.39 -9.01
N TYR A 371 16.18 0.63 -8.97
CA TYR A 371 16.76 1.96 -9.23
C TYR A 371 16.53 2.43 -10.67
N GLN A 372 16.57 1.51 -11.62
CA GLN A 372 16.39 1.81 -13.04
C GLN A 372 14.93 1.77 -13.49
N PHE A 373 14.02 1.30 -12.64
CA PHE A 373 12.60 1.24 -12.96
C PHE A 373 12.01 2.64 -13.13
N SER A 374 11.28 2.91 -14.23
CA SER A 374 10.87 4.25 -14.63
C SER A 374 9.39 4.56 -14.44
N ARG A 375 8.62 3.61 -13.90
CA ARG A 375 7.18 3.71 -13.67
C ARG A 375 6.83 3.44 -12.22
N TYR A 376 5.62 3.84 -11.79
CA TYR A 376 5.07 3.42 -10.51
C TYR A 376 4.88 1.90 -10.46
N ARG A 377 4.45 1.31 -11.59
CA ARG A 377 4.17 -0.12 -11.66
C ARG A 377 4.24 -0.62 -13.10
N ALA A 378 4.64 -1.88 -13.27
CA ALA A 378 4.29 -2.70 -14.43
C ALA A 378 3.10 -3.59 -14.05
N TYR A 379 2.07 -3.63 -14.92
CA TYR A 379 0.84 -4.39 -14.68
C TYR A 379 0.97 -5.83 -15.13
N VAL A 380 1.82 -6.56 -14.44
CA VAL A 380 2.04 -7.99 -14.60
C VAL A 380 1.19 -8.75 -13.61
N GLU A 381 0.49 -9.77 -14.06
CA GLU A 381 -0.46 -10.53 -13.23
C GLU A 381 -0.13 -12.03 -13.26
N PRO A 382 -0.13 -12.71 -12.10
CA PRO A 382 -0.01 -14.16 -12.07
C PRO A 382 -1.13 -14.83 -12.87
N GLY A 383 -0.74 -15.80 -13.70
CA GLY A 383 -1.69 -16.56 -14.51
C GLY A 383 -2.16 -15.89 -15.79
N ARG A 384 -1.66 -14.69 -16.11
CA ARG A 384 -1.94 -13.96 -17.35
C ARG A 384 -0.66 -13.71 -18.13
N ALA A 385 -0.74 -13.78 -19.45
CA ALA A 385 0.40 -13.39 -20.30
C ALA A 385 0.71 -11.91 -20.10
N THR A 386 1.99 -11.59 -19.86
CA THR A 386 2.44 -10.22 -19.70
C THR A 386 2.30 -9.45 -21.01
N PRO A 387 1.56 -8.31 -21.04
CA PRO A 387 1.49 -7.46 -22.21
C PRO A 387 2.89 -6.98 -22.65
N GLU A 388 3.12 -6.84 -23.95
CA GLU A 388 4.43 -6.43 -24.47
C GLU A 388 4.88 -5.07 -23.93
N SER A 389 3.95 -4.11 -23.80
CA SER A 389 4.24 -2.80 -23.21
C SER A 389 4.77 -2.89 -21.77
N GLU A 390 4.23 -3.79 -20.96
CA GLU A 390 4.67 -4.00 -19.58
C GLU A 390 6.01 -4.74 -19.50
N ARG A 391 6.22 -5.68 -20.44
CA ARG A 391 7.50 -6.37 -20.63
C ARG A 391 8.61 -5.38 -20.98
N GLU A 392 8.37 -4.50 -21.94
CA GLU A 392 9.34 -3.48 -22.38
C GLU A 392 9.84 -2.62 -21.22
N ILE A 393 8.96 -2.22 -20.29
CA ILE A 393 9.32 -1.41 -19.11
C ILE A 393 10.35 -2.16 -18.23
N ILE A 394 10.10 -3.43 -17.94
CA ILE A 394 10.98 -4.25 -17.10
C ILE A 394 12.31 -4.52 -17.81
N VAL A 395 12.26 -4.84 -19.10
CA VAL A 395 13.46 -5.13 -19.92
C VAL A 395 14.32 -3.87 -20.11
N GLU A 396 13.72 -2.71 -20.30
CA GLU A 396 14.45 -1.43 -20.36
C GLU A 396 15.18 -1.15 -19.03
N ALA A 397 14.50 -1.31 -17.91
CA ALA A 397 15.11 -1.17 -16.59
C ALA A 397 16.27 -2.17 -16.39
N ALA A 398 16.07 -3.42 -16.76
CA ALA A 398 17.10 -4.45 -16.69
C ALA A 398 18.32 -4.13 -17.57
N THR A 399 18.10 -3.59 -18.77
CA THR A 399 19.18 -3.18 -19.69
C THR A 399 20.07 -2.11 -19.04
N LYS A 400 19.47 -1.13 -18.36
CA LYS A 400 20.21 -0.10 -17.63
C LYS A 400 20.90 -0.67 -16.38
N ALA A 401 20.24 -1.59 -15.66
CA ALA A 401 20.78 -2.22 -14.47
C ALA A 401 22.05 -3.04 -14.74
N ARG A 402 22.18 -3.66 -15.93
CA ARG A 402 23.37 -4.41 -16.36
C ARG A 402 24.66 -3.59 -16.29
N GLU A 403 24.59 -2.28 -16.47
CA GLU A 403 25.76 -1.40 -16.44
C GLU A 403 26.39 -1.28 -15.05
N TYR A 404 25.65 -1.62 -14.01
CA TYR A 404 26.05 -1.50 -12.60
C TYR A 404 26.38 -2.85 -11.94
N LEU A 405 26.23 -3.94 -12.68
CA LEU A 405 26.43 -5.30 -12.18
C LEU A 405 27.70 -5.92 -12.75
N THR A 406 28.32 -6.78 -11.94
CA THR A 406 29.46 -7.60 -12.40
C THR A 406 28.96 -8.76 -13.26
N ILE A 407 29.84 -9.39 -14.06
CA ILE A 407 29.49 -10.52 -14.92
C ILE A 407 28.87 -11.69 -14.13
N ASP A 408 29.33 -11.91 -12.88
CA ASP A 408 28.82 -12.97 -12.01
C ASP A 408 27.43 -12.65 -11.41
N GLU A 409 26.94 -11.42 -11.55
CA GLU A 409 25.64 -10.96 -11.06
C GLU A 409 24.59 -10.88 -12.18
N LEU A 410 25.00 -10.99 -13.44
CA LEU A 410 24.08 -10.91 -14.58
C LEU A 410 23.07 -12.05 -14.59
N ASP A 411 23.48 -13.28 -14.24
CA ASP A 411 22.58 -14.42 -14.14
C ASP A 411 21.51 -14.21 -13.06
N ALA A 412 21.89 -13.56 -11.93
CA ALA A 412 20.94 -13.20 -10.88
C ALA A 412 19.94 -12.13 -11.37
N LEU A 413 20.39 -11.15 -12.16
CA LEU A 413 19.50 -10.17 -12.78
C LEU A 413 18.52 -10.85 -13.75
N ASP A 414 18.98 -11.77 -14.59
CA ASP A 414 18.13 -12.48 -15.54
C ASP A 414 17.05 -13.30 -14.81
N LEU A 415 17.41 -13.95 -13.71
CA LEU A 415 16.43 -14.60 -12.83
C LEU A 415 15.43 -13.61 -12.24
N VAL A 416 15.89 -12.48 -11.69
CA VAL A 416 15.01 -11.45 -11.09
C VAL A 416 14.03 -10.89 -12.13
N VAL A 417 14.49 -10.65 -13.36
CA VAL A 417 13.65 -10.20 -14.49
C VAL A 417 12.60 -11.25 -14.84
N ALA A 418 12.99 -12.52 -14.94
CA ALA A 418 12.06 -13.61 -15.21
C ALA A 418 10.99 -13.72 -14.10
N LEU A 419 11.38 -13.57 -12.83
CA LEU A 419 10.45 -13.56 -11.71
C LEU A 419 9.50 -12.35 -11.76
N ALA A 420 10.01 -11.15 -12.08
CA ALA A 420 9.18 -9.95 -12.19
C ALA A 420 8.20 -10.01 -13.36
N LEU A 421 8.56 -10.71 -14.44
CA LEU A 421 7.70 -10.97 -15.61
C LEU A 421 6.74 -12.16 -15.41
N GLY A 422 6.87 -12.93 -14.33
CA GLY A 422 6.12 -14.16 -14.13
C GLY A 422 6.51 -15.29 -15.06
N GLU A 423 7.70 -15.23 -15.63
CA GLU A 423 8.22 -16.27 -16.49
C GLU A 423 8.82 -17.39 -15.65
N THR A 424 8.44 -18.61 -15.93
CA THR A 424 9.16 -19.76 -15.40
C THR A 424 10.45 -19.89 -16.18
N GLY A 425 11.59 -20.08 -15.51
CA GLY A 425 12.91 -20.23 -16.15
C GLY A 425 13.08 -21.44 -17.07
N GLU A 426 12.01 -21.85 -17.72
CA GLU A 426 11.93 -22.83 -18.81
C GLU A 426 11.99 -22.16 -20.19
N ALA A 427 12.46 -20.91 -20.27
CA ALA A 427 12.63 -20.23 -21.56
C ALA A 427 13.55 -21.00 -22.55
N ASP A 428 14.34 -21.94 -22.05
CA ASP A 428 15.13 -22.88 -22.88
C ASP A 428 14.39 -24.15 -23.30
N MET A 429 13.14 -24.36 -22.82
CA MET A 429 12.39 -25.62 -23.08
C MET A 429 11.00 -25.42 -23.71
N GLY A 430 10.71 -24.30 -24.31
CA GLY A 430 9.64 -24.12 -25.31
C GLY A 430 8.18 -24.27 -24.85
N GLY A 431 7.85 -23.96 -23.62
CA GLY A 431 6.48 -24.02 -23.14
C GLY A 431 6.16 -22.93 -22.11
N ALA A 432 5.24 -22.03 -22.43
CA ALA A 432 4.69 -21.08 -21.47
C ALA A 432 3.85 -21.85 -20.44
N VAL A 433 4.30 -21.94 -19.20
CA VAL A 433 3.52 -22.45 -18.09
C VAL A 433 2.77 -21.28 -17.45
N THR A 434 1.45 -21.30 -17.54
CA THR A 434 0.56 -20.33 -16.89
C THR A 434 0.57 -20.57 -15.39
N LEU A 435 0.97 -19.58 -14.60
CA LEU A 435 0.90 -19.65 -13.14
C LEU A 435 -0.56 -19.53 -12.67
N PRO A 436 -0.95 -20.22 -11.59
CA PRO A 436 -2.32 -20.12 -11.04
C PRO A 436 -2.59 -18.73 -10.47
N ALA A 437 -3.85 -18.30 -10.48
CA ALA A 437 -4.29 -17.00 -9.98
C ALA A 437 -4.02 -16.81 -8.47
N PRO A 438 -3.74 -15.56 -8.01
CA PRO A 438 -3.25 -15.26 -6.65
C PRO A 438 -4.18 -15.64 -5.50
N SER A 439 -5.47 -15.77 -5.72
CA SER A 439 -6.51 -15.90 -4.68
C SER A 439 -6.42 -17.15 -3.79
N LYS A 440 -5.54 -18.11 -4.09
CA LYS A 440 -5.26 -19.29 -3.23
C LYS A 440 -3.84 -19.31 -2.66
N ILE A 441 -3.01 -18.36 -3.03
CA ILE A 441 -1.55 -18.41 -2.85
C ILE A 441 -1.13 -17.69 -1.59
N LEU A 442 -1.81 -16.59 -1.26
CA LEU A 442 -1.48 -15.72 -0.13
C LEU A 442 -2.02 -16.19 1.23
N ASN A 443 -2.76 -17.33 1.29
CA ASN A 443 -3.44 -17.81 2.49
C ASN A 443 -2.71 -18.94 3.22
N GLN A 444 -1.38 -18.97 3.24
CA GLN A 444 -0.67 -20.03 3.95
C GLN A 444 -0.09 -19.55 5.28
N LEU A 445 -0.62 -20.14 6.35
CA LEU A 445 -0.15 -20.00 7.73
C LEU A 445 1.34 -20.38 7.89
N PRO A 446 2.06 -19.79 8.88
CA PRO A 446 3.46 -20.09 9.13
C PRO A 446 3.71 -21.60 9.31
N GLY A 447 4.71 -22.12 8.60
CA GLY A 447 5.18 -23.51 8.75
C GLY A 447 4.71 -24.50 7.68
N ARG A 448 3.99 -24.10 6.64
CA ARG A 448 3.74 -24.95 5.47
C ARG A 448 4.79 -24.71 4.38
N ALA A 449 5.30 -25.80 3.80
CA ALA A 449 6.18 -25.72 2.65
C ALA A 449 5.47 -24.98 1.51
N HIS A 450 5.99 -23.81 1.12
CA HIS A 450 5.46 -23.04 -0.01
C HIS A 450 5.67 -23.83 -1.31
N ASN A 451 4.65 -23.87 -2.15
CA ASN A 451 4.79 -24.36 -3.50
C ASN A 451 5.64 -23.35 -4.29
N PRO A 452 6.70 -23.74 -5.02
CA PRO A 452 7.53 -22.83 -5.82
C PRO A 452 6.74 -21.92 -6.79
N SER A 453 5.60 -22.37 -7.32
CA SER A 453 4.73 -21.56 -8.17
C SER A 453 4.09 -20.40 -7.39
N ASP A 454 3.80 -20.61 -6.11
CA ASP A 454 3.17 -19.61 -5.24
C ASP A 454 4.16 -18.50 -4.91
N LEU A 455 5.41 -18.84 -4.57
CA LEU A 455 6.48 -17.87 -4.31
C LEU A 455 6.82 -17.02 -5.53
N ARG A 456 6.78 -17.59 -6.75
CA ARG A 456 7.00 -16.82 -7.98
C ARG A 456 5.90 -15.80 -8.23
N ALA A 457 4.64 -16.18 -8.02
CA ALA A 457 3.52 -15.26 -8.11
C ALA A 457 3.59 -14.17 -7.03
N GLU A 458 3.99 -14.53 -5.82
CA GLU A 458 4.22 -13.58 -4.74
C GLU A 458 5.34 -12.60 -5.08
N PHE A 459 6.49 -13.07 -5.57
CA PHE A 459 7.59 -12.18 -5.97
C PHE A 459 7.13 -11.15 -7.01
N MET A 460 6.42 -11.59 -8.05
CA MET A 460 5.87 -10.73 -9.10
C MET A 460 5.01 -9.60 -8.52
N VAL A 461 4.05 -9.95 -7.67
CA VAL A 461 3.15 -9.00 -7.02
C VAL A 461 3.93 -8.04 -6.12
N ARG A 462 4.84 -8.55 -5.27
CA ARG A 462 5.63 -7.73 -4.35
C ARG A 462 6.59 -6.80 -5.06
N PHE A 463 7.22 -7.26 -6.14
CA PHE A 463 8.08 -6.42 -6.98
C PHE A 463 7.29 -5.24 -7.54
N ALA A 464 6.13 -5.50 -8.12
CA ALA A 464 5.26 -4.47 -8.67
C ALA A 464 4.79 -3.47 -7.60
N GLN A 465 4.43 -3.94 -6.40
CA GLN A 465 4.02 -3.12 -5.26
C GLN A 465 5.19 -2.30 -4.67
N THR A 466 6.44 -2.72 -4.85
CA THR A 466 7.62 -2.01 -4.33
C THR A 466 8.06 -0.86 -5.25
N CYS A 467 7.80 -0.96 -6.56
CA CYS A 467 8.20 0.08 -7.53
C CYS A 467 7.57 1.44 -7.22
N GLY A 468 6.29 1.49 -6.84
CA GLY A 468 5.56 2.72 -6.50
C GLY A 468 6.21 3.50 -5.35
N PRO A 469 6.40 2.89 -4.17
CA PRO A 469 7.12 3.53 -3.05
C PRO A 469 8.51 4.05 -3.42
N VAL A 470 9.27 3.31 -4.24
CA VAL A 470 10.59 3.76 -4.71
C VAL A 470 10.48 5.01 -5.58
N MET A 471 9.47 5.10 -6.45
CA MET A 471 9.21 6.28 -7.29
C MET A 471 8.75 7.48 -6.46
N ALA A 472 7.73 7.28 -5.61
CA ALA A 472 7.13 8.34 -4.79
C ALA A 472 8.16 8.99 -3.86
N LYS A 473 8.88 8.16 -3.09
CA LYS A 473 9.83 8.64 -2.07
C LYS A 473 11.18 9.10 -2.63
N SER A 474 11.37 9.04 -3.94
CA SER A 474 12.59 9.52 -4.59
C SER A 474 12.33 10.60 -5.62
N LYS A 475 11.70 10.27 -6.76
CA LYS A 475 11.52 11.20 -7.86
C LYS A 475 10.55 12.34 -7.53
N GLU A 476 9.50 12.05 -6.78
CA GLU A 476 8.49 13.04 -6.42
C GLU A 476 8.91 13.89 -5.22
N ASP A 477 9.59 13.29 -4.25
CA ASP A 477 10.08 14.00 -3.06
C ASP A 477 11.42 14.75 -3.32
N THR A 478 12.01 14.61 -4.51
CA THR A 478 13.26 15.30 -4.92
C THR A 478 12.97 16.66 -5.56
#